data_d0d44bd1db5e1e11100616cdbedfe661
#
_entry.id   d0d44bd1db5e1e11100616cdbedfe661
#
_cell.length_a   1.000
_cell.length_b   1.000
_cell.length_c   1.000
_cell.angle_alpha   90.00
_cell.angle_beta   90.00
_cell.angle_gamma   90.00
#
_symmetry.space_group_name_H-M   'P 1'
#
loop_
_entity.id
_entity.type
_entity.pdbx_description
1 polymer ?
#
loop_
_entity_poly.entity_id
_entity_poly.type
_entity_poly.pdbx_seq_one_letter_code
_entity_poly.pdbx_strand_id
1 'polypeptide(L)'
;MKVSVAIMAHPRRREWAEGLAAETGARIAWDTNNDEWTTGAGAWSLRDPSADWHLVVQDDAVLARNAVERMAAELSARDHRGPVSLYVGTSRPRAEKVRRYVDKATGWFTMPWLNWGVAVALPTGHIDSM
;
A
#
# COMPACT_ATOMS: atom_id res chain seq x y z
N MET A 1 -16.88 -3.49 0.97
CA MET A 1 -15.75 -2.64 1.37
C MET A 1 -15.08 -2.08 0.12
N LYS A 2 -14.99 -0.78 0.03
CA LYS A 2 -14.39 -0.09 -1.11
C LYS A 2 -12.94 0.31 -0.78
N VAL A 3 -12.02 0.01 -1.68
CA VAL A 3 -10.61 0.42 -1.58
C VAL A 3 -10.29 1.34 -2.75
N SER A 4 -9.77 2.52 -2.48
CA SER A 4 -9.15 3.38 -3.49
C SER A 4 -7.65 3.11 -3.55
N VAL A 5 -7.06 3.25 -4.72
CA VAL A 5 -5.63 2.98 -4.94
C VAL A 5 -4.96 4.17 -5.60
N ALA A 6 -3.78 4.52 -5.14
CA ALA A 6 -2.89 5.47 -5.80
C ALA A 6 -1.49 4.87 -5.94
N ILE A 7 -0.80 5.27 -6.99
CA ILE A 7 0.58 4.90 -7.24
C ILE A 7 1.44 6.15 -7.09
N MET A 8 2.48 6.08 -6.26
CA MET A 8 3.53 7.10 -6.27
C MET A 8 4.59 6.68 -7.29
N ALA A 9 4.81 7.51 -8.29
CA ALA A 9 5.57 7.13 -9.47
C ALA A 9 6.59 8.17 -9.92
N HIS A 10 7.74 7.69 -10.35
CA HIS A 10 8.73 8.50 -11.04
C HIS A 10 8.58 8.34 -12.56
N PRO A 11 8.69 9.42 -13.37
CA PRO A 11 8.54 9.34 -14.83
C PRO A 11 9.45 8.34 -15.53
N ARG A 12 10.60 8.02 -14.93
CA ARG A 12 11.51 6.98 -15.46
C ARG A 12 10.93 5.57 -15.47
N ARG A 13 9.91 5.31 -14.65
CA ARG A 13 9.22 4.02 -14.52
C ARG A 13 7.78 4.10 -15.01
N ARG A 14 7.53 4.95 -16.00
CA ARG A 14 6.20 5.21 -16.55
C ARG A 14 5.46 3.94 -16.96
N GLU A 15 6.10 3.04 -17.68
CA GLU A 15 5.46 1.80 -18.12
C GLU A 15 4.99 0.93 -16.96
N TRP A 16 5.81 0.84 -15.91
CA TRP A 16 5.46 0.07 -14.71
C TRP A 16 4.29 0.71 -13.95
N ALA A 17 4.33 2.02 -13.77
CA ALA A 17 3.27 2.76 -13.11
C ALA A 17 1.94 2.65 -13.88
N GLU A 18 1.97 2.81 -15.18
CA GLU A 18 0.77 2.71 -16.04
C GLU A 18 0.24 1.26 -16.07
N GLY A 19 1.11 0.25 -16.06
CA GLY A 19 0.73 -1.16 -15.95
C GLY A 19 0.01 -1.46 -14.62
N LEU A 20 0.56 -0.99 -13.50
CA LEU A 20 -0.07 -1.11 -12.19
C LEU A 20 -1.41 -0.36 -12.13
N ALA A 21 -1.49 0.83 -12.73
CA ALA A 21 -2.72 1.60 -12.78
C ALA A 21 -3.80 0.89 -13.59
N ALA A 22 -3.45 0.29 -14.72
CA ALA A 22 -4.38 -0.50 -15.52
C ALA A 22 -4.89 -1.74 -14.77
N GLU A 23 -4.03 -2.41 -14.01
CA GLU A 23 -4.38 -3.59 -13.22
C GLU A 23 -5.28 -3.26 -12.02
N THR A 24 -5.03 -2.14 -11.35
CA THR A 24 -5.67 -1.81 -10.06
C THR A 24 -6.75 -0.74 -10.16
N GLY A 25 -6.89 -0.05 -11.29
CA GLY A 25 -7.74 1.13 -11.41
C GLY A 25 -7.20 2.35 -10.66
N ALA A 26 -5.91 2.35 -10.32
CA ALA A 26 -5.30 3.39 -9.51
C ALA A 26 -5.14 4.72 -10.25
N ARG A 27 -5.15 5.80 -9.48
CA ARG A 27 -4.64 7.11 -9.92
C ARG A 27 -3.14 7.18 -9.67
N ILE A 28 -2.42 7.97 -10.48
CA ILE A 28 -0.97 8.10 -10.38
C ILE A 28 -0.59 9.49 -9.88
N ALA A 29 0.21 9.54 -8.81
CA ALA A 29 0.91 10.73 -8.36
C ALA A 29 2.32 10.71 -8.95
N TRP A 30 2.59 11.60 -9.91
CA TRP A 30 3.88 11.68 -10.57
C TRP A 30 4.87 12.54 -9.79
N ASP A 31 6.08 12.04 -9.63
CA ASP A 31 7.21 12.82 -9.10
C ASP A 31 7.70 13.79 -10.17
N THR A 32 7.34 15.07 -10.01
CA THR A 32 7.73 16.15 -10.94
C THR A 32 8.94 16.96 -10.45
N ASN A 33 9.34 16.78 -9.19
CA ASN A 33 10.36 17.59 -8.53
C ASN A 33 11.55 16.77 -8.00
N ASN A 34 11.58 15.48 -8.30
CA ASN A 34 12.53 14.54 -7.72
C ASN A 34 12.48 14.55 -6.18
N ASP A 35 11.27 14.60 -5.63
CA ASP A 35 10.97 14.68 -4.22
C ASP A 35 9.94 13.62 -3.82
N GLU A 36 10.43 12.56 -3.22
CA GLU A 36 9.61 11.42 -2.77
C GLU A 36 8.57 11.81 -1.72
N TRP A 37 8.86 12.78 -0.86
CA TRP A 37 7.93 13.26 0.15
C TRP A 37 6.70 13.90 -0.47
N THR A 38 6.91 14.83 -1.37
CA THR A 38 5.82 15.53 -2.08
C THR A 38 5.00 14.53 -2.91
N THR A 39 5.67 13.60 -3.58
CA THR A 39 4.99 12.56 -4.37
C THR A 39 4.18 11.62 -3.48
N GLY A 40 4.73 11.20 -2.35
CA GLY A 40 4.02 10.39 -1.35
C GLY A 40 2.79 11.11 -0.79
N ALA A 41 2.94 12.37 -0.38
CA ALA A 41 1.81 13.20 0.08
C ALA A 41 0.74 13.35 -1.01
N GLY A 42 1.17 13.55 -2.26
CA GLY A 42 0.28 13.58 -3.43
C GLY A 42 -0.50 12.28 -3.60
N ALA A 43 0.15 11.12 -3.47
CA ALA A 43 -0.52 9.82 -3.56
C ALA A 43 -1.58 9.63 -2.47
N TRP A 44 -1.29 9.99 -1.22
CA TRP A 44 -2.28 9.97 -0.13
C TRP A 44 -3.45 10.93 -0.37
N SER A 45 -3.19 12.07 -0.99
CA SER A 45 -4.24 13.05 -1.35
C SER A 45 -5.18 12.58 -2.46
N LEU A 46 -4.77 11.59 -3.25
CA LEU A 46 -5.60 11.00 -4.32
C LEU A 46 -6.66 10.02 -3.80
N ARG A 47 -6.84 9.90 -2.49
CA ARG A 47 -7.88 9.02 -1.93
C ARG A 47 -9.27 9.36 -2.47
N ASP A 48 -10.11 8.35 -2.60
CA ASP A 48 -11.53 8.55 -2.82
C ASP A 48 -12.21 8.70 -1.45
N PRO A 49 -12.85 9.86 -1.16
CA PRO A 49 -13.52 10.07 0.13
C PRO A 49 -14.64 9.07 0.42
N SER A 50 -15.18 8.43 -0.60
CA SER A 50 -16.23 7.40 -0.46
C SER A 50 -15.66 5.99 -0.25
N ALA A 51 -14.34 5.82 -0.29
CA ALA A 51 -13.71 4.53 -0.01
C ALA A 51 -13.49 4.34 1.49
N ASP A 52 -13.58 3.10 1.95
CA ASP A 52 -13.29 2.73 3.34
C ASP A 52 -11.80 2.75 3.63
N TRP A 53 -11.00 2.36 2.64
CA TRP A 53 -9.55 2.28 2.71
C TRP A 53 -8.90 2.91 1.49
N HIS A 54 -7.68 3.42 1.69
CA HIS A 54 -6.83 3.91 0.61
C HIS A 54 -5.47 3.21 0.65
N LEU A 55 -5.09 2.63 -0.49
CA LEU A 55 -3.81 1.93 -0.69
C LEU A 55 -2.88 2.79 -1.53
N VAL A 56 -1.69 3.07 -1.03
CA VAL A 56 -0.61 3.70 -1.79
C VAL A 56 0.45 2.65 -2.13
N VAL A 57 0.82 2.57 -3.40
CA VAL A 57 1.76 1.59 -3.95
C VAL A 57 2.92 2.30 -4.62
N GLN A 58 4.13 1.82 -4.46
CA GLN A 58 5.29 2.29 -5.23
C GLN A 58 5.24 1.73 -6.66
N ASP A 59 5.73 2.49 -7.62
CA ASP A 59 5.67 2.19 -9.05
C ASP A 59 6.45 0.94 -9.50
N ASP A 60 7.40 0.50 -8.70
CA ASP A 60 8.20 -0.72 -8.93
C ASP A 60 7.69 -1.95 -8.17
N ALA A 61 6.55 -1.83 -7.50
CA ALA A 61 5.93 -2.95 -6.82
C ALA A 61 5.32 -3.94 -7.82
N VAL A 62 5.43 -5.22 -7.49
CA VAL A 62 4.72 -6.30 -8.19
C VAL A 62 3.66 -6.84 -7.24
N LEU A 63 2.41 -6.61 -7.56
CA LEU A 63 1.30 -7.09 -6.75
C LEU A 63 0.96 -8.55 -7.08
N ALA A 64 0.62 -9.32 -6.06
CA ALA A 64 0.04 -10.64 -6.25
C ALA A 64 -1.31 -10.50 -6.98
N ARG A 65 -1.70 -11.54 -7.72
CA ARG A 65 -2.99 -11.55 -8.43
C ARG A 65 -4.15 -11.26 -7.47
N ASN A 66 -4.99 -10.31 -7.85
CA ASN A 66 -6.15 -9.85 -7.09
C ASN A 66 -5.78 -9.36 -5.67
N ALA A 67 -4.60 -8.74 -5.50
CA ALA A 67 -4.11 -8.32 -4.19
C ALA A 67 -5.06 -7.33 -3.50
N VAL A 68 -5.61 -6.39 -4.24
CA VAL A 68 -6.53 -5.36 -3.71
C VAL A 68 -7.85 -6.00 -3.25
N GLU A 69 -8.42 -6.88 -4.06
CA GLU A 69 -9.66 -7.59 -3.75
C GLU A 69 -9.48 -8.53 -2.55
N ARG A 70 -8.35 -9.21 -2.48
CA ARG A 70 -8.01 -10.08 -1.35
C ARG A 70 -7.82 -9.28 -0.05
N MET A 71 -7.16 -8.13 -0.13
CA MET A 71 -7.03 -7.22 1.00
C MET A 71 -8.41 -6.74 1.48
N ALA A 72 -9.27 -6.31 0.56
CA ALA A 72 -10.62 -5.85 0.89
C ALA A 72 -11.45 -6.95 1.57
N ALA A 73 -11.37 -8.18 1.08
CA ALA A 73 -12.08 -9.34 1.67
C ALA A 73 -11.59 -9.63 3.10
N GLU A 74 -10.28 -9.64 3.32
CA GLU A 74 -9.68 -9.86 4.64
C GLU A 74 -10.04 -8.76 5.64
N LEU A 75 -9.99 -7.50 5.21
CA LEU A 75 -10.36 -6.36 6.04
C LEU A 75 -11.85 -6.33 6.37
N SER A 76 -12.70 -6.78 5.45
CA SER A 76 -14.15 -6.92 5.70
C SER A 76 -14.45 -7.98 6.75
N ALA A 77 -13.62 -9.01 6.85
CA ALA A 77 -13.80 -10.10 7.82
C ALA A 77 -13.18 -9.78 9.20
N ARG A 78 -12.49 -8.65 9.35
CA ARG A 78 -11.74 -8.30 10.57
C ARG A 78 -12.08 -6.90 11.05
N ASP A 79 -12.09 -6.70 12.36
CA ASP A 79 -12.16 -5.36 12.97
C ASP A 79 -10.73 -4.81 13.12
N HIS A 80 -10.11 -4.45 11.99
CA HIS A 80 -8.78 -3.86 11.96
C HIS A 80 -8.84 -2.39 11.57
N ARG A 81 -8.12 -1.53 12.28
CA ARG A 81 -8.12 -0.07 12.10
C ARG A 81 -6.73 0.53 11.89
N GLY A 82 -5.69 -0.25 12.04
CA GLY A 82 -4.31 0.19 11.87
C GLY A 82 -3.83 0.12 10.42
N PRO A 83 -2.60 0.59 10.15
CA PRO A 83 -1.98 0.44 8.84
C PRO A 83 -1.88 -1.02 8.41
N VAL A 84 -2.04 -1.26 7.12
CA VAL A 84 -1.87 -2.57 6.50
C VAL A 84 -0.75 -2.49 5.47
N SER A 85 0.23 -3.38 5.56
CA SER A 85 1.26 -3.51 4.55
C SER A 85 1.05 -4.79 3.75
N LEU A 86 1.11 -4.67 2.42
CA LEU A 86 1.10 -5.82 1.51
C LEU A 86 2.50 -6.36 1.23
N TYR A 87 3.51 -5.80 1.87
CA TYR A 87 4.91 -6.18 1.70
C TYR A 87 5.58 -6.42 3.05
N VAL A 88 6.23 -7.54 3.22
CA VAL A 88 6.84 -7.92 4.50
C VAL A 88 8.31 -7.50 4.59
N GLY A 89 9.09 -7.66 3.57
CA GLY A 89 10.51 -7.28 3.53
C GLY A 89 11.37 -8.11 4.50
N THR A 90 11.84 -9.27 4.06
CA THR A 90 12.64 -10.18 4.91
C THR A 90 14.14 -9.92 4.84
N SER A 91 14.61 -8.95 4.08
CA SER A 91 16.03 -8.69 3.88
C SER A 91 16.63 -7.67 4.86
N ARG A 92 15.86 -6.72 5.31
CA ARG A 92 16.20 -5.68 6.31
C ARG A 92 15.09 -4.62 6.41
N PRO A 93 15.08 -3.69 7.39
CA PRO A 93 15.72 -3.86 8.69
C PRO A 93 14.95 -4.91 9.50
N ARG A 94 15.52 -5.38 10.58
CA ARG A 94 14.88 -6.35 11.48
C ARG A 94 14.48 -7.68 10.81
N ALA A 95 15.18 -8.06 9.74
CA ALA A 95 14.87 -9.24 8.93
C ALA A 95 14.61 -10.50 9.79
N GLU A 96 15.42 -10.76 10.81
CA GLU A 96 15.28 -11.91 11.67
C GLU A 96 13.98 -11.89 12.50
N LYS A 97 13.61 -10.71 13.03
CA LYS A 97 12.35 -10.56 13.76
C LYS A 97 11.15 -10.74 12.85
N VAL A 98 11.20 -10.16 11.65
CA VAL A 98 10.13 -10.31 10.64
C VAL A 98 9.96 -11.78 10.24
N ARG A 99 11.05 -12.50 10.01
CA ARG A 99 11.00 -13.95 9.68
C ARG A 99 10.26 -14.75 10.73
N ARG A 100 10.45 -14.46 12.01
CA ARG A 100 9.71 -15.16 13.08
C ARG A 100 8.20 -14.97 12.98
N TYR A 101 7.72 -13.80 12.57
CA TYR A 101 6.30 -13.60 12.31
C TYR A 101 5.85 -14.36 11.07
N VAL A 102 6.59 -14.28 9.97
CA VAL A 102 6.29 -14.96 8.70
C VAL A 102 6.24 -16.49 8.90
N ASP A 103 7.22 -17.05 9.59
CA ASP A 103 7.33 -18.52 9.80
C ASP A 103 6.16 -19.07 10.64
N LYS A 104 5.58 -18.23 11.50
CA LYS A 104 4.42 -18.62 12.33
C LYS A 104 3.08 -18.29 11.69
N ALA A 105 3.07 -17.47 10.63
CA ALA A 105 1.85 -16.97 10.04
C ALA A 105 1.18 -18.04 9.16
N THR A 106 -0.13 -18.13 9.28
CA THR A 106 -0.99 -18.93 8.40
C THR A 106 -1.82 -18.02 7.49
N GLY A 107 -1.29 -16.84 7.18
CA GLY A 107 -1.96 -15.80 6.42
C GLY A 107 -1.58 -14.43 6.97
N TRP A 108 -2.56 -13.61 7.30
CA TRP A 108 -2.32 -12.29 7.86
C TRP A 108 -1.83 -12.36 9.31
N PHE A 109 -0.92 -11.47 9.66
CA PHE A 109 -0.40 -11.33 11.01
C PHE A 109 -0.19 -9.86 11.37
N THR A 110 -0.07 -9.56 12.65
CA THR A 110 0.16 -8.21 13.17
C THR A 110 1.56 -8.09 13.72
N MET A 111 2.23 -7.00 13.41
CA MET A 111 3.53 -6.61 13.97
C MET A 111 3.41 -5.25 14.67
N PRO A 112 4.25 -4.97 15.66
CA PRO A 112 4.22 -3.68 16.38
C PRO A 112 4.84 -2.51 15.58
N TRP A 113 5.29 -2.73 14.35
CA TRP A 113 5.88 -1.70 13.48
C TRP A 113 5.58 -1.95 12.00
N LEU A 114 5.56 -0.88 11.21
CA LEU A 114 5.56 -0.93 9.76
C LEU A 114 7.01 -1.10 9.28
N ASN A 115 7.30 -2.17 8.55
CA ASN A 115 8.66 -2.48 8.13
C ASN A 115 9.07 -1.79 6.82
N TRP A 116 8.15 -1.74 5.84
CA TRP A 116 8.37 -1.15 4.53
C TRP A 116 7.13 -0.47 3.98
N GLY A 117 7.35 0.63 3.25
CA GLY A 117 6.29 1.42 2.63
C GLY A 117 5.99 1.10 1.16
N VAL A 118 6.32 -0.10 0.67
CA VAL A 118 6.15 -0.47 -0.75
C VAL A 118 4.69 -0.46 -1.20
N ALA A 119 3.81 -0.99 -0.36
CA ALA A 119 2.36 -0.98 -0.57
C ALA A 119 1.68 -0.92 0.80
N VAL A 120 1.13 0.24 1.14
CA VAL A 120 0.55 0.51 2.46
C VAL A 120 -0.87 1.02 2.31
N ALA A 121 -1.79 0.46 3.07
CA ALA A 121 -3.15 0.94 3.17
C ALA A 121 -3.46 1.52 4.55
N LEU A 122 -4.27 2.58 4.55
CA LEU A 122 -4.85 3.19 5.74
C LEU A 122 -6.37 3.31 5.60
N PRO A 123 -7.12 3.26 6.72
CA PRO A 123 -8.51 3.70 6.70
C PRO A 123 -8.60 5.14 6.19
N THR A 124 -9.53 5.40 5.28
CA THR A 124 -9.64 6.74 4.64
C THR A 124 -9.82 7.85 5.68
N GLY A 125 -10.61 7.62 6.72
CA GLY A 125 -10.82 8.59 7.80
C GLY A 125 -9.55 8.93 8.61
N HIS A 126 -8.54 8.07 8.62
CA HIS A 126 -7.25 8.37 9.28
C HIS A 126 -6.41 9.34 8.45
N ILE A 127 -6.53 9.27 7.13
CA ILE A 127 -5.82 10.17 6.22
C ILE A 127 -6.34 11.60 6.36
N ASP A 128 -7.64 11.75 6.57
CA ASP A 128 -8.28 13.06 6.75
C ASP A 128 -7.82 13.79 8.02
N SER A 129 -7.26 13.07 8.97
CA SER A 129 -6.76 13.59 10.25
C SER A 129 -5.25 13.87 10.26
N MET A 130 -4.54 13.56 9.17
CA MET A 130 -3.10 13.82 9.00
C MET A 130 -2.83 15.23 8.49
#